data_0255a6a776ff47543af03c53937dadf7
#
_entry.id   0255a6a776ff47543af03c53937dadf7
#
_cell.length_a   1.000
_cell.length_b   1.000
_cell.length_c   1.000
_cell.angle_alpha   90.00
_cell.angle_beta   90.00
_cell.angle_gamma   90.00
#
_symmetry.space_group_name_H-M   'P 1'
#
loop_
_entity.id
_entity.type
_entity.pdbx_description
1 polymer ?
#
loop_
_entity_poly.entity_id
_entity_poly.type
_entity_poly.pdbx_seq_one_letter_code
_entity_poly.pdbx_strand_id
1 'polypeptide(L)' 'MKARLTAVLRKEEGEYVALNPDLDIASQGKTPEVALANLREAVDLFFETASSEEIRKRLGGETWVTQFEAEYAQA' A
#
# COMPACT_ATOMS: atom_id res chain seq x y z
N MET A 1 1.05 14.33 14.01
CA MET A 1 0.10 14.32 12.88
C MET A 1 -0.18 12.91 12.41
N LYS A 2 -1.38 12.66 11.93
CA LYS A 2 -1.77 11.36 11.39
C LYS A 2 -2.09 11.48 9.91
N ALA A 3 -1.66 10.51 9.14
CA ALA A 3 -1.99 10.42 7.72
C ALA A 3 -2.93 9.23 7.53
N ARG A 4 -3.97 9.43 6.72
CA ARG A 4 -4.85 8.34 6.32
C ARG A 4 -4.34 7.78 5.01
N LEU A 5 -3.90 6.55 5.04
CA LEU A 5 -3.28 5.91 3.89
C LEU A 5 -4.13 4.74 3.40
N THR A 6 -4.03 4.47 2.11
CA THR A 6 -4.74 3.36 1.48
C THR A 6 -3.89 2.11 1.51
N ALA A 7 -4.52 0.96 1.75
CA ALA A 7 -3.87 -0.33 1.58
C ALA A 7 -4.69 -1.14 0.58
N VAL A 8 -4.01 -1.71 -0.41
CA VAL A 8 -4.61 -2.63 -1.37
C VAL A 8 -4.01 -4.00 -1.09
N LEU A 9 -4.86 -4.98 -0.82
CA LEU A 9 -4.40 -6.33 -0.49
C LEU A 9 -4.78 -7.28 -1.61
N ARG A 10 -3.85 -8.17 -1.94
CA ARG A 10 -4.04 -9.15 -2.98
C ARG A 10 -3.40 -10.47 -2.59
N LYS A 11 -4.07 -11.56 -2.89
CA LYS A 11 -3.50 -12.89 -2.66
C LYS A 11 -2.66 -13.27 -3.87
N GLU A 12 -1.41 -13.63 -3.63
CA GLU A 12 -0.49 -14.08 -4.67
C GLU A 12 0.30 -15.29 -4.18
N GLU A 13 0.20 -16.38 -4.92
CA GLU A 13 0.96 -17.61 -4.65
C GLU A 13 0.91 -18.08 -3.20
N GLY A 14 -0.30 -18.06 -2.62
CA GLY A 14 -0.50 -18.55 -1.26
C GLY A 14 -0.21 -17.54 -0.16
N GLU A 15 0.26 -16.36 -0.51
CA GLU A 15 0.49 -15.29 0.45
C GLU A 15 -0.30 -14.07 0.06
N TYR A 16 -0.38 -13.10 0.97
CA TYR A 16 -1.03 -11.83 0.71
C TYR A 16 0.01 -10.73 0.61
N VAL A 17 -0.18 -9.86 -0.38
CA VAL A 17 0.63 -8.66 -0.57
C VAL A 17 -0.24 -7.48 -0.21
N ALA A 18 0.32 -6.56 0.57
CA ALA A 18 -0.33 -5.30 0.92
C ALA A 18 0.47 -4.16 0.32
N LEU A 19 -0.18 -3.32 -0.47
CA LEU A 19 0.46 -2.20 -1.15
C LEU A 19 -0.15 -0.89 -0.68
N ASN A 20 0.70 0.06 -0.33
CA ASN A 20 0.29 1.44 -0.12
C ASN A 20 0.74 2.24 -1.35
N PRO A 21 -0.20 2.69 -2.19
CA PRO A 21 0.18 3.43 -3.40
C PRO A 21 0.68 4.86 -3.11
N ASP A 22 0.26 5.46 -2.00
CA ASP A 22 0.69 6.83 -1.68
C ASP A 22 2.19 6.94 -1.52
N LEU A 23 2.80 5.98 -0.85
CA LEU A 23 4.23 5.98 -0.57
C LEU A 23 5.00 4.98 -1.42
N ASP A 24 4.27 4.19 -2.22
CA ASP A 24 4.84 3.09 -3.02
C ASP A 24 5.62 2.11 -2.14
N ILE A 25 4.99 1.70 -1.04
CA ILE A 25 5.55 0.73 -0.11
C ILE A 25 4.66 -0.50 -0.13
N ALA A 26 5.28 -1.67 -0.16
CA ALA A 26 4.57 -2.94 -0.14
C ALA A 26 5.16 -3.87 0.90
N SER A 27 4.33 -4.76 1.39
CA SER A 27 4.76 -5.81 2.30
C SER A 27 3.92 -7.06 2.05
N GLN A 28 4.20 -8.13 2.76
CA GLN A 28 3.50 -9.39 2.55
C GLN A 28 3.32 -10.15 3.86
N GLY A 29 2.44 -11.14 3.82
CA GLY A 29 2.18 -11.98 4.97
C GLY A 29 1.28 -13.14 4.59
N LYS A 30 1.15 -14.11 5.47
CA LYS A 30 0.37 -15.31 5.20
C LYS A 30 -1.13 -15.10 5.28
N THR A 31 -1.55 -14.03 5.93
CA THR A 31 -2.96 -13.63 6.00
C THR A 31 -3.07 -12.15 5.65
N PRO A 32 -4.27 -11.68 5.28
CA PRO A 32 -4.45 -10.23 5.03
C PRO A 32 -4.07 -9.39 6.25
N GLU A 33 -4.43 -9.85 7.44
CA GLU A 33 -4.13 -9.14 8.68
C GLU A 33 -2.63 -9.01 8.91
N VAL A 34 -1.89 -10.08 8.68
CA VAL A 34 -0.43 -10.08 8.83
C VAL A 34 0.22 -9.19 7.77
N ALA A 35 -0.25 -9.28 6.51
CA ALA A 35 0.28 -8.44 5.45
C ALA A 35 0.06 -6.96 5.77
N LEU A 36 -1.12 -6.60 6.28
CA LEU A 36 -1.42 -5.22 6.63
C LEU A 36 -0.57 -4.75 7.81
N ALA A 37 -0.39 -5.59 8.83
CA ALA A 37 0.46 -5.25 9.98
C ALA A 37 1.90 -5.02 9.53
N ASN A 38 2.41 -5.86 8.64
CA ASN A 38 3.76 -5.70 8.10
C ASN A 38 3.90 -4.45 7.25
N LEU A 39 2.86 -4.12 6.46
CA LEU A 39 2.86 -2.87 5.71
C LEU A 39 2.91 -1.67 6.64
N ARG A 40 2.12 -1.70 7.71
CA ARG A 40 2.09 -0.63 8.70
C ARG A 40 3.46 -0.41 9.33
N GLU A 41 4.15 -1.49 9.66
CA GLU A 41 5.50 -1.43 10.20
C GLU A 41 6.47 -0.79 9.22
N ALA A 42 6.39 -1.18 7.95
CA ALA A 42 7.24 -0.62 6.90
C ALA A 42 6.97 0.87 6.70
N VAL A 43 5.70 1.28 6.75
CA VAL A 43 5.32 2.69 6.64
C VAL A 43 5.84 3.48 7.84
N ASP A 44 5.70 2.93 9.05
CA ASP A 44 6.21 3.58 10.26
C ASP A 44 7.72 3.80 10.16
N LEU A 45 8.43 2.80 9.68
CA LEU A 45 9.89 2.91 9.49
C LEU A 45 10.25 3.99 8.47
N PHE A 46 9.50 4.06 7.38
CA PHE A 46 9.70 5.11 6.39
C PHE A 46 9.53 6.50 7.03
N PHE A 47 8.47 6.70 7.81
CA PHE A 47 8.24 7.98 8.46
C PHE A 47 9.33 8.33 9.48
N GLU A 48 9.90 7.32 10.13
CA GLU A 48 10.98 7.54 11.09
C GLU A 48 12.31 7.94 10.44
N THR A 49 12.56 7.42 9.22
CA THR A 49 13.87 7.59 8.59
C THR A 49 13.91 8.60 7.47
N ALA A 50 12.75 8.93 6.87
CA ALA A 50 12.69 9.89 5.78
C ALA A 50 12.71 11.32 6.31
N SER A 51 13.23 12.24 5.51
CA SER A 51 13.21 13.66 5.86
C SER A 51 11.78 14.20 5.79
N SER A 52 11.52 15.30 6.46
CA SER A 52 10.23 15.98 6.40
C SER A 52 9.88 16.39 4.97
N GLU A 53 10.87 16.79 4.20
CA GLU A 53 10.68 17.16 2.81
C GLU A 53 10.27 15.97 1.96
N GLU A 54 10.91 14.82 2.15
CA GLU A 54 10.56 13.59 1.43
C GLU A 54 9.15 13.16 1.77
N ILE A 55 8.78 13.21 3.04
CA ILE A 55 7.43 12.85 3.47
C ILE A 55 6.38 13.75 2.82
N ARG A 56 6.61 15.07 2.86
CA ARG A 56 5.69 16.02 2.24
C ARG A 56 5.57 15.79 0.73
N LYS A 57 6.68 15.52 0.08
CA LYS A 57 6.70 15.27 -1.36
C LYS A 57 5.86 14.04 -1.71
N ARG A 58 6.00 12.97 -0.94
CA ARG A 58 5.24 11.74 -1.18
C ARG A 58 3.77 11.87 -0.84
N LEU A 59 3.45 12.53 0.26
CA LEU A 59 2.06 12.70 0.69
C LEU A 59 1.34 13.84 -0.04
N GLY A 60 2.08 14.72 -0.70
CA GLY A 60 1.50 15.87 -1.41
C GLY A 60 0.86 15.52 -2.75
N GLY A 61 1.04 14.30 -3.24
CA GLY A 61 0.42 13.87 -4.48
C GLY A 61 -1.04 13.52 -4.30
N GLU A 62 -1.75 13.42 -5.41
CA GLU A 62 -3.14 13.00 -5.42
C GLU A 62 -3.21 11.57 -5.92
N THR A 63 -3.75 10.67 -5.10
CA THR A 63 -3.87 9.25 -5.43
C THR A 63 -5.33 8.89 -5.55
N TRP A 64 -5.68 8.28 -6.66
CA TRP A 64 -7.03 7.79 -6.91
C TRP A 64 -7.02 6.27 -6.93
N VAL A 65 -7.96 5.68 -6.20
CA VAL A 65 -8.16 4.24 -6.20
C VAL A 65 -9.59 3.99 -6.67
N THR A 66 -9.74 3.28 -7.78
CA THR A 66 -11.05 3.05 -8.36
C THR A 66 -11.12 1.68 -9.02
N GLN A 67 -12.30 1.29 -9.40
CA GLN A 67 -12.56 0.06 -10.14
C GLN A 67 -13.16 0.41 -11.48
N PHE A 68 -12.93 -0.44 -12.47
CA PHE A 68 -13.54 -0.26 -13.78
C PHE A 68 -13.84 -1.63 -14.38
N GLU A 69 -14.75 -1.65 -15.35
CA GLU A 69 -15.13 -2.89 -16.01
C GLU A 69 -14.41 -3.01 -17.35
N ALA A 70 -14.02 -4.23 -17.67
CA ALA A 70 -13.42 -4.55 -18.96
C ALA A 70 -13.98 -5.88 -19.43
N GLU A 71 -14.10 -6.02 -20.75
CA GLU A 71 -14.57 -7.27 -21.32
C GLU A 71 -13.38 -8.13 -21.74
N TYR A 72 -13.54 -9.44 -21.64
CA TYR A 72 -12.51 -10.36 -22.10
C TYR A 72 -13.15 -11.57 -22.75
N ALA A 73 -12.43 -12.16 -23.67
CA ALA A 73 -12.90 -13.40 -24.32
C ALA A 73 -12.67 -14.58 -23.38
N GLN A 74 -13.71 -15.35 -23.17
CA GLN A 74 -13.66 -16.52 -22.29
C GLN A 74 -13.56 -17.78 -23.17
N ALA A 75 -12.51 -18.57 -22.93
CA ALA A 75 -12.29 -19.79 -23.68
C ALA A 75 -13.06 -20.96 -23.10
#